data_cdda9e565ca04c2b4a091bfba31553c3
#
_entry.id   cdda9e565ca04c2b4a091bfba31553c3
#
_cell.length_a   1.000
_cell.length_b   1.000
_cell.length_c   1.000
_cell.angle_alpha   90.00
_cell.angle_beta   90.00
_cell.angle_gamma   90.00
#
_symmetry.space_group_name_H-M   'P 1'
#
loop_
_entity.id
_entity.type
_entity.pdbx_description
1 polymer ?
#
loop_
_entity_poly.entity_id
_entity_poly.type
_entity_poly.pdbx_seq_one_letter_code
_entity_poly.pdbx_strand_id
1 'polypeptide(L)'
;MLASTRNAPMTRSLIVIFTAIVLDAVGIGLIFPILPSLLKDITHAANVAPTIGAMTALYALMQFIFAPVLGALSDRLGRRPVLLISLAGAAVNYLFLAFAANLTLLFIGRAIAGLTSANISVATAYITDISPEEKRARRFGLFNAMFGLGFIIGPVLGGVLGDHWLRLPFIAAAVLNGANLLLAVFILPESRPGSRETIDLAALNPLKPLRSVLEVKSLLPIVILFFIFSATGEAYGTCWALWGSDAFHWNGLSIGLSLGAFGICQTFAQALLPGPAVKLLGERAAILVGVAGVSLALAVMAFAGQGWMIFAIMPVFTLGGIGVPALQSLATRQVDANSQGQFQGVLASAVSLASIVAPLGFSSLYFLFREEWPGAIWLSVVAVYALAVPLVLGLRLKTAERASTSRRRGAPENSSGDASGETADLTFRHPRA
;
A
#
# COMPACT_ATOMS: atom_id res chain seq x y z
N MET A 1 -4.17 -43.58 -0.12
CA MET A 1 -4.68 -43.00 1.13
C MET A 1 -3.65 -42.13 1.85
N LEU A 2 -2.69 -41.50 1.14
CA LEU A 2 -1.57 -40.71 1.71
C LEU A 2 -1.57 -39.20 1.25
N ALA A 3 -2.61 -38.74 0.56
CA ALA A 3 -2.69 -37.36 0.04
C ALA A 3 -3.43 -36.36 0.96
N SER A 4 -4.07 -36.84 2.03
CA SER A 4 -4.93 -36.01 2.89
C SER A 4 -4.22 -35.26 4.02
N THR A 5 -3.03 -35.68 4.42
CA THR A 5 -2.35 -35.12 5.60
C THR A 5 -1.44 -33.92 5.32
N ARG A 6 -1.09 -33.64 4.05
CA ARG A 6 -0.29 -32.46 3.67
C ARG A 6 -1.05 -31.12 3.61
N ASN A 7 -2.39 -31.16 3.53
CA ASN A 7 -3.19 -29.94 3.40
C ASN A 7 -3.57 -29.29 4.74
N ALA A 8 -3.61 -30.04 5.84
CA ALA A 8 -4.02 -29.53 7.15
C ALA A 8 -3.05 -28.47 7.75
N PRO A 9 -1.71 -28.67 7.75
CA PRO A 9 -0.79 -27.67 8.29
C PRO A 9 -0.76 -26.38 7.45
N MET A 10 -0.89 -26.50 6.13
CA MET A 10 -0.87 -25.35 5.21
C MET A 10 -2.11 -24.45 5.36
N THR A 11 -3.28 -25.02 5.64
CA THR A 11 -4.50 -24.27 5.91
C THR A 11 -4.40 -23.48 7.23
N ARG A 12 -3.83 -24.07 8.26
CA ARG A 12 -3.62 -23.40 9.58
C ARG A 12 -2.67 -22.21 9.46
N SER A 13 -1.57 -22.34 8.73
CA SER A 13 -0.61 -21.24 8.47
C SER A 13 -1.27 -20.07 7.74
N LEU A 14 -2.10 -20.34 6.74
CA LEU A 14 -2.83 -19.30 6.02
C LEU A 14 -3.83 -18.57 6.92
N ILE A 15 -4.53 -19.29 7.80
CA ILE A 15 -5.45 -18.66 8.76
C ILE A 15 -4.67 -17.71 9.67
N VAL A 16 -3.56 -18.13 10.25
CA VAL A 16 -2.74 -17.26 11.13
C VAL A 16 -2.27 -16.01 10.38
N ILE A 17 -1.79 -16.17 9.14
CA ILE A 17 -1.31 -15.02 8.34
C ILE A 17 -2.45 -14.08 8.00
N PHE A 18 -3.59 -14.58 7.54
CA PHE A 18 -4.74 -13.75 7.20
C PHE A 18 -5.31 -13.05 8.45
N THR A 19 -5.32 -13.72 9.60
CA THR A 19 -5.68 -13.09 10.87
C THR A 19 -4.69 -11.98 11.23
N ALA A 20 -3.38 -12.22 11.05
CA ALA A 20 -2.36 -11.21 11.27
C ALA A 20 -2.58 -9.97 10.40
N ILE A 21 -2.89 -10.15 9.12
CA ILE A 21 -3.14 -9.05 8.18
C ILE A 21 -4.40 -8.26 8.54
N VAL A 22 -5.49 -8.95 8.91
CA VAL A 22 -6.72 -8.27 9.36
C VAL A 22 -6.44 -7.45 10.61
N LEU A 23 -5.76 -8.03 11.61
CA LEU A 23 -5.46 -7.34 12.87
C LEU A 23 -4.48 -6.18 12.69
N ASP A 24 -3.50 -6.32 11.79
CA ASP A 24 -2.57 -5.24 11.44
C ASP A 24 -3.34 -4.08 10.79
N ALA A 25 -4.21 -4.37 9.80
CA ALA A 25 -5.03 -3.38 9.14
C ALA A 25 -6.09 -2.74 10.08
N VAL A 26 -6.72 -3.53 10.95
CA VAL A 26 -7.61 -3.02 12.01
C VAL A 26 -6.84 -2.07 12.92
N GLY A 27 -5.65 -2.46 13.36
CA GLY A 27 -4.83 -1.66 14.23
C GLY A 27 -4.40 -0.33 13.61
N ILE A 28 -3.99 -0.34 12.34
CA ILE A 28 -3.69 0.90 11.60
C ILE A 28 -4.94 1.80 11.53
N GLY A 29 -6.07 1.23 11.12
CA GLY A 29 -7.32 1.98 10.95
C GLY A 29 -7.86 2.55 12.27
N LEU A 30 -7.70 1.83 13.35
CA LEU A 30 -8.17 2.18 14.70
C LEU A 30 -7.49 3.45 15.26
N ILE A 31 -6.25 3.71 14.85
CA ILE A 31 -5.49 4.88 15.30
C ILE A 31 -6.08 6.18 14.73
N PHE A 32 -6.52 6.19 13.48
CA PHE A 32 -6.88 7.42 12.74
C PHE A 32 -7.93 8.30 13.46
N PRO A 33 -9.08 7.79 13.93
CA PRO A 33 -10.08 8.63 14.57
C PRO A 33 -9.67 9.11 15.96
N ILE A 34 -8.75 8.43 16.64
CA ILE A 34 -8.44 8.64 18.06
C ILE A 34 -7.14 9.42 18.30
N LEU A 35 -6.19 9.31 17.37
CA LEU A 35 -4.86 9.92 17.54
C LEU A 35 -4.91 11.42 17.83
N PRO A 36 -5.73 12.24 17.15
CA PRO A 36 -5.83 13.67 17.49
C PRO A 36 -6.28 13.92 18.94
N SER A 37 -7.29 13.19 19.41
CA SER A 37 -7.81 13.31 20.77
C SER A 37 -6.79 12.85 21.81
N LEU A 38 -6.08 11.74 21.55
CA LEU A 38 -5.00 11.25 22.41
C LEU A 38 -3.87 12.28 22.54
N LEU A 39 -3.47 12.91 21.43
CA LEU A 39 -2.42 13.91 21.45
C LEU A 39 -2.85 15.16 22.19
N LYS A 40 -4.09 15.62 22.02
CA LYS A 40 -4.65 16.76 22.80
C LYS A 40 -4.67 16.45 24.29
N ASP A 41 -5.04 15.24 24.70
CA ASP A 41 -5.04 14.79 26.11
C ASP A 41 -3.64 14.78 26.72
N ILE A 42 -2.62 14.31 25.98
CA ILE A 42 -1.25 14.21 26.49
C ILE A 42 -0.52 15.56 26.47
N THR A 43 -0.75 16.38 25.43
CA THR A 43 0.03 17.63 25.22
C THR A 43 -0.65 18.87 25.75
N HIS A 44 -1.97 18.78 25.99
CA HIS A 44 -2.83 19.95 26.28
C HIS A 44 -2.74 21.05 25.20
N ALA A 45 -2.25 20.69 24.01
CA ALA A 45 -2.10 21.62 22.89
C ALA A 45 -3.43 21.75 22.10
N ALA A 46 -3.81 22.96 21.76
CA ALA A 46 -4.98 23.20 20.92
C ALA A 46 -4.82 22.64 19.50
N ASN A 47 -3.59 22.62 18.98
CA ASN A 47 -3.29 22.15 17.64
C ASN A 47 -2.21 21.07 17.65
N VAL A 48 -2.59 19.86 17.26
CA VAL A 48 -1.73 18.67 17.22
C VAL A 48 -1.36 18.22 15.80
N ALA A 49 -1.77 18.97 14.77
CA ALA A 49 -1.53 18.59 13.37
C ALA A 49 -0.04 18.36 13.06
N PRO A 50 0.91 19.24 13.40
CA PRO A 50 2.33 19.01 13.14
C PRO A 50 2.87 17.75 13.86
N THR A 51 2.36 17.46 15.06
CA THR A 51 2.76 16.29 15.83
C THR A 51 2.29 15.01 15.14
N ILE A 52 1.06 14.98 14.60
CA ILE A 52 0.54 13.85 13.80
C ILE A 52 1.42 13.64 12.57
N GLY A 53 1.71 14.72 11.82
CA GLY A 53 2.59 14.66 10.66
C GLY A 53 3.98 14.13 10.99
N ALA A 54 4.58 14.61 12.07
CA ALA A 54 5.90 14.16 12.52
C ALA A 54 5.90 12.67 12.96
N MET A 55 4.87 12.22 13.68
CA MET A 55 4.72 10.81 14.08
C MET A 55 4.53 9.88 12.89
N THR A 56 3.75 10.31 11.89
CA THR A 56 3.53 9.53 10.67
C THR A 56 4.79 9.49 9.82
N ALA A 57 5.47 10.61 9.65
CA ALA A 57 6.74 10.69 8.93
C ALA A 57 7.84 9.86 9.60
N LEU A 58 7.94 9.88 10.93
CA LEU A 58 8.92 9.06 11.66
C LEU A 58 8.66 7.56 11.44
N TYR A 59 7.41 7.12 11.53
CA TYR A 59 7.04 5.73 11.25
C TYR A 59 7.45 5.34 9.82
N ALA A 60 7.09 6.15 8.83
CA ALA A 60 7.41 5.89 7.43
C ALA A 60 8.93 5.91 7.17
N LEU A 61 9.66 6.81 7.81
CA LEU A 61 11.13 6.89 7.72
C LEU A 61 11.79 5.63 8.28
N MET A 62 11.37 5.17 9.47
CA MET A 62 11.90 3.94 10.05
C MET A 62 11.55 2.74 9.16
N GLN A 63 10.32 2.66 8.66
CA GLN A 63 9.92 1.62 7.73
C GLN A 63 10.77 1.63 6.46
N PHE A 64 11.00 2.79 5.85
CA PHE A 64 11.82 2.93 4.64
C PHE A 64 13.25 2.45 4.84
N ILE A 65 13.88 2.83 5.97
CA ILE A 65 15.26 2.45 6.27
C ILE A 65 15.38 0.95 6.57
N PHE A 66 14.44 0.39 7.34
CA PHE A 66 14.56 -0.97 7.87
C PHE A 66 13.85 -2.03 7.03
N ALA A 67 12.95 -1.68 6.09
CA ALA A 67 12.29 -2.65 5.23
C ALA A 67 13.26 -3.53 4.42
N PRO A 68 14.33 -3.00 3.77
CA PRO A 68 15.32 -3.84 3.10
C PRO A 68 16.09 -4.74 4.07
N VAL A 69 16.39 -4.23 5.26
CA VAL A 69 17.10 -5.00 6.32
C VAL A 69 16.25 -6.18 6.78
N LEU A 70 14.97 -5.92 7.08
CA LEU A 70 14.03 -6.96 7.51
C LEU A 70 13.77 -7.97 6.38
N GLY A 71 13.71 -7.52 5.13
CA GLY A 71 13.63 -8.40 3.96
C GLY A 71 14.82 -9.34 3.87
N ALA A 72 16.04 -8.81 3.90
CA ALA A 72 17.28 -9.60 3.87
C ALA A 72 17.41 -10.52 5.09
N LEU A 73 17.00 -10.05 6.27
CA LEU A 73 16.98 -10.85 7.48
C LEU A 73 15.98 -12.02 7.37
N SER A 74 14.84 -11.78 6.74
CA SER A 74 13.82 -12.78 6.45
C SER A 74 14.29 -13.85 5.46
N ASP A 75 15.11 -13.47 4.47
CA ASP A 75 15.74 -14.43 3.55
C ASP A 75 16.82 -15.27 4.25
N ARG A 76 17.56 -14.68 5.19
CA ARG A 76 18.67 -15.34 5.90
C ARG A 76 18.22 -16.19 7.07
N LEU A 77 17.34 -15.68 7.94
CA LEU A 77 16.91 -16.37 9.16
C LEU A 77 15.65 -17.23 8.97
N GLY A 78 14.96 -17.05 7.85
CA GLY A 78 13.63 -17.59 7.61
C GLY A 78 12.53 -16.55 7.80
N ARG A 79 11.34 -16.84 7.27
CA ARG A 79 10.18 -15.93 7.28
C ARG A 79 9.58 -15.78 8.67
N ARG A 80 9.48 -16.90 9.40
CA ARG A 80 8.82 -16.97 10.71
C ARG A 80 9.43 -16.04 11.76
N PRO A 81 10.75 -16.02 12.02
CA PRO A 81 11.34 -15.15 13.04
C PRO A 81 11.06 -13.67 12.78
N VAL A 82 11.14 -13.23 11.52
CA VAL A 82 10.91 -11.83 11.15
C VAL A 82 9.43 -11.44 11.28
N LEU A 83 8.50 -12.34 10.91
CA LEU A 83 7.06 -12.13 11.17
C LEU A 83 6.76 -12.01 12.67
N LEU A 84 7.37 -12.86 13.51
CA LEU A 84 7.18 -12.79 14.96
C LEU A 84 7.72 -11.48 15.54
N ILE A 85 8.88 -11.01 15.08
CA ILE A 85 9.45 -9.70 15.47
C ILE A 85 8.51 -8.56 15.08
N SER A 86 7.94 -8.61 13.87
CA SER A 86 7.01 -7.59 13.39
C SER A 86 5.70 -7.56 14.19
N LEU A 87 5.13 -8.73 14.50
CA LEU A 87 3.93 -8.84 15.36
C LEU A 87 4.20 -8.36 16.78
N ALA A 88 5.39 -8.70 17.35
CA ALA A 88 5.80 -8.21 18.65
C ALA A 88 5.96 -6.68 18.66
N GLY A 89 6.60 -6.12 17.63
CA GLY A 89 6.75 -4.67 17.46
C GLY A 89 5.41 -3.94 17.35
N ALA A 90 4.44 -4.52 16.63
CA ALA A 90 3.09 -3.97 16.57
C ALA A 90 2.41 -3.97 17.94
N ALA A 91 2.45 -5.09 18.68
CA ALA A 91 1.89 -5.17 20.03
C ALA A 91 2.54 -4.15 20.99
N VAL A 92 3.88 -4.01 20.94
CA VAL A 92 4.61 -3.03 21.74
C VAL A 92 4.23 -1.60 21.39
N ASN A 93 4.09 -1.27 20.10
CA ASN A 93 3.61 0.05 19.67
C ASN A 93 2.25 0.39 20.28
N TYR A 94 1.29 -0.55 20.25
CA TYR A 94 -0.04 -0.31 20.84
C TYR A 94 0.01 -0.15 22.36
N LEU A 95 0.93 -0.84 23.06
CA LEU A 95 1.17 -0.59 24.48
C LEU A 95 1.70 0.83 24.74
N PHE A 96 2.63 1.31 23.90
CA PHE A 96 3.07 2.71 23.99
C PHE A 96 1.91 3.69 23.76
N LEU A 97 1.08 3.47 22.75
CA LEU A 97 -0.08 4.32 22.49
C LEU A 97 -1.11 4.27 23.64
N ALA A 98 -1.29 3.10 24.27
CA ALA A 98 -2.22 2.92 25.39
C ALA A 98 -1.74 3.60 26.68
N PHE A 99 -0.44 3.53 27.00
CA PHE A 99 0.09 3.89 28.31
C PHE A 99 1.08 5.05 28.29
N ALA A 100 1.37 5.65 27.11
CA ALA A 100 2.27 6.80 27.06
C ALA A 100 1.73 7.97 27.88
N ALA A 101 2.59 8.48 28.75
CA ALA A 101 2.31 9.68 29.56
C ALA A 101 2.83 10.96 28.92
N ASN A 102 3.63 10.87 27.85
CA ASN A 102 4.25 12.00 27.18
C ASN A 102 4.54 11.70 25.70
N LEU A 103 4.83 12.76 24.93
CA LEU A 103 5.14 12.68 23.51
C LEU A 103 6.36 11.80 23.20
N THR A 104 7.39 11.84 24.05
CA THR A 104 8.62 11.08 23.81
C THR A 104 8.33 9.58 23.72
N LEU A 105 7.49 9.06 24.61
CA LEU A 105 7.08 7.65 24.60
C LEU A 105 6.27 7.31 23.35
N LEU A 106 5.39 8.23 22.89
CA LEU A 106 4.66 8.03 21.63
C LEU A 106 5.59 7.97 20.42
N PHE A 107 6.58 8.87 20.34
CA PHE A 107 7.58 8.85 19.27
C PHE A 107 8.43 7.59 19.31
N ILE A 108 8.84 7.12 20.49
CA ILE A 108 9.56 5.83 20.66
C ILE A 108 8.70 4.67 20.15
N GLY A 109 7.42 4.61 20.55
CA GLY A 109 6.49 3.58 20.04
C GLY A 109 6.38 3.60 18.51
N ARG A 110 6.26 4.78 17.91
CA ARG A 110 6.22 4.94 16.45
C ARG A 110 7.52 4.52 15.75
N ALA A 111 8.66 4.85 16.36
CA ALA A 111 9.96 4.42 15.82
C ALA A 111 10.09 2.88 15.86
N ILE A 112 9.73 2.24 16.98
CA ILE A 112 9.73 0.77 17.11
C ILE A 112 8.78 0.15 16.09
N ALA A 113 7.56 0.68 15.93
CA ALA A 113 6.60 0.19 14.96
C ALA A 113 7.14 0.26 13.53
N GLY A 114 7.73 1.40 13.14
CA GLY A 114 8.32 1.56 11.81
C GLY A 114 9.51 0.62 11.58
N LEU A 115 10.40 0.51 12.57
CA LEU A 115 11.57 -0.37 12.53
C LEU A 115 11.17 -1.85 12.36
N THR A 116 10.06 -2.29 12.96
CA THR A 116 9.60 -3.68 12.91
C THR A 116 8.54 -3.92 11.84
N SER A 117 8.16 -2.92 11.07
CA SER A 117 7.07 -2.97 10.09
C SER A 117 7.45 -3.75 8.82
N ALA A 118 7.55 -5.08 8.94
CA ALA A 118 7.77 -5.98 7.80
C ALA A 118 6.59 -6.92 7.54
N ASN A 119 5.48 -6.78 8.29
CA ASN A 119 4.35 -7.73 8.24
C ASN A 119 3.86 -7.98 6.80
N ILE A 120 3.61 -6.92 6.03
CA ILE A 120 3.06 -7.05 4.67
C ILE A 120 4.06 -7.71 3.73
N SER A 121 5.32 -7.25 3.72
CA SER A 121 6.34 -7.77 2.80
C SER A 121 6.72 -9.22 3.10
N VAL A 122 6.91 -9.56 4.37
CA VAL A 122 7.26 -10.92 4.77
C VAL A 122 6.07 -11.86 4.68
N ALA A 123 4.84 -11.39 4.99
CA ALA A 123 3.62 -12.19 4.80
C ALA A 123 3.35 -12.52 3.32
N THR A 124 3.56 -11.57 2.41
CA THR A 124 3.45 -11.82 0.96
C THR A 124 4.51 -12.82 0.47
N ALA A 125 5.75 -12.71 0.96
CA ALA A 125 6.80 -13.67 0.69
C ALA A 125 6.44 -15.06 1.24
N TYR A 126 5.96 -15.15 2.48
CA TYR A 126 5.52 -16.40 3.10
C TYR A 126 4.37 -17.06 2.30
N ILE A 127 3.34 -16.28 1.90
CA ILE A 127 2.25 -16.77 1.06
C ILE A 127 2.79 -17.29 -0.28
N THR A 128 3.77 -16.62 -0.88
CA THR A 128 4.42 -17.06 -2.12
C THR A 128 5.11 -18.40 -1.94
N ASP A 129 5.88 -18.57 -0.85
CA ASP A 129 6.66 -19.77 -0.54
C ASP A 129 5.75 -21.00 -0.35
N ILE A 130 4.59 -20.85 0.32
CA ILE A 130 3.65 -21.95 0.59
C ILE A 130 2.59 -22.15 -0.49
N SER A 131 2.57 -21.33 -1.56
CA SER A 131 1.50 -21.35 -2.56
C SER A 131 1.95 -21.98 -3.86
N PRO A 132 1.24 -23.02 -4.36
CA PRO A 132 1.36 -23.42 -5.75
C PRO A 132 1.05 -22.25 -6.68
N GLU A 133 1.70 -22.21 -7.83
CA GLU A 133 1.63 -21.09 -8.76
C GLU A 133 0.18 -20.76 -9.16
N GLU A 134 -0.64 -21.78 -9.42
CA GLU A 134 -2.04 -21.65 -9.84
C GLU A 134 -2.93 -21.02 -8.75
N LYS A 135 -2.53 -21.09 -7.47
CA LYS A 135 -3.30 -20.57 -6.32
C LYS A 135 -2.79 -19.23 -5.82
N ARG A 136 -1.62 -18.75 -6.29
CA ARG A 136 -1.00 -17.49 -5.81
C ARG A 136 -1.91 -16.29 -6.01
N ALA A 137 -2.42 -16.10 -7.23
CA ALA A 137 -3.30 -14.97 -7.55
C ALA A 137 -4.53 -14.93 -6.63
N ARG A 138 -5.19 -16.07 -6.40
CA ARG A 138 -6.35 -16.16 -5.49
C ARG A 138 -5.98 -15.82 -4.04
N ARG A 139 -4.80 -16.29 -3.56
CA ARG A 139 -4.35 -16.02 -2.19
C ARG A 139 -3.97 -14.57 -1.97
N PHE A 140 -3.35 -13.93 -2.96
CA PHE A 140 -3.09 -12.49 -2.93
C PHE A 140 -4.37 -11.66 -3.00
N GLY A 141 -5.35 -12.09 -3.79
CA GLY A 141 -6.68 -11.47 -3.78
C GLY A 141 -7.34 -11.53 -2.41
N LEU A 142 -7.27 -12.69 -1.73
CA LEU A 142 -7.78 -12.84 -0.37
C LEU A 142 -6.98 -11.99 0.64
N PHE A 143 -5.66 -11.91 0.52
CA PHE A 143 -4.80 -11.04 1.33
C PHE A 143 -5.27 -9.57 1.26
N ASN A 144 -5.45 -9.06 0.03
CA ASN A 144 -5.92 -7.68 -0.18
C ASN A 144 -7.34 -7.47 0.37
N ALA A 145 -8.22 -8.44 0.20
CA ALA A 145 -9.59 -8.39 0.75
C ALA A 145 -9.57 -8.36 2.29
N MET A 146 -8.72 -9.16 2.93
CA MET A 146 -8.55 -9.18 4.38
C MET A 146 -7.98 -7.86 4.90
N PHE A 147 -6.98 -7.29 4.21
CA PHE A 147 -6.44 -5.97 4.54
C PHE A 147 -7.52 -4.89 4.43
N GLY A 148 -8.27 -4.86 3.32
CA GLY A 148 -9.38 -3.93 3.11
C GLY A 148 -10.47 -4.06 4.18
N LEU A 149 -10.84 -5.29 4.56
CA LEU A 149 -11.82 -5.53 5.62
C LEU A 149 -11.34 -4.96 6.96
N GLY A 150 -10.07 -5.19 7.32
CA GLY A 150 -9.47 -4.64 8.54
C GLY A 150 -9.46 -3.11 8.52
N PHE A 151 -9.16 -2.51 7.37
CA PHE A 151 -9.15 -1.06 7.20
C PHE A 151 -10.54 -0.40 7.23
N ILE A 152 -11.61 -1.16 6.96
CA ILE A 152 -13.01 -0.73 7.13
C ILE A 152 -13.43 -0.83 8.61
N ILE A 153 -13.14 -1.97 9.24
CA ILE A 153 -13.55 -2.26 10.62
C ILE A 153 -12.77 -1.42 11.62
N GLY A 154 -11.46 -1.22 11.38
CA GLY A 154 -10.55 -0.55 12.31
C GLY A 154 -11.02 0.84 12.76
N PRO A 155 -11.29 1.79 11.85
CA PRO A 155 -11.72 3.13 12.22
C PRO A 155 -13.06 3.14 12.97
N VAL A 156 -14.01 2.28 12.58
CA VAL A 156 -15.32 2.16 13.26
C VAL A 156 -15.12 1.67 14.69
N LEU A 157 -14.34 0.61 14.89
CA LEU A 157 -14.02 0.10 16.23
C LEU A 157 -13.25 1.15 17.04
N GLY A 158 -12.30 1.85 16.40
CA GLY A 158 -11.54 2.92 17.03
C GLY A 158 -12.45 4.01 17.56
N GLY A 159 -13.38 4.48 16.75
CA GLY A 159 -14.35 5.48 17.14
C GLY A 159 -15.26 5.03 18.27
N VAL A 160 -15.90 3.85 18.14
CA VAL A 160 -16.80 3.30 19.17
C VAL A 160 -16.09 3.12 20.51
N LEU A 161 -14.94 2.47 20.52
CA LEU A 161 -14.20 2.22 21.76
C LEU A 161 -13.60 3.51 22.33
N GLY A 162 -13.14 4.42 21.47
CA GLY A 162 -12.51 5.68 21.86
C GLY A 162 -13.45 6.67 22.48
N ASP A 163 -14.72 6.68 22.07
CA ASP A 163 -15.76 7.52 22.68
C ASP A 163 -16.13 7.06 24.11
N HIS A 164 -15.92 5.76 24.44
CA HIS A 164 -16.08 5.27 25.81
C HIS A 164 -14.88 5.59 26.70
N TRP A 165 -13.69 5.30 26.21
CA TRP A 165 -12.43 5.58 26.87
C TRP A 165 -11.32 5.71 25.83
N LEU A 166 -10.69 6.86 25.80
CA LEU A 166 -9.72 7.25 24.76
C LEU A 166 -8.58 6.26 24.53
N ARG A 167 -8.18 5.51 25.57
CA ARG A 167 -7.08 4.54 25.50
C ARG A 167 -7.54 3.10 25.21
N LEU A 168 -8.84 2.83 25.32
CA LEU A 168 -9.41 1.48 25.15
C LEU A 168 -9.11 0.87 23.77
N PRO A 169 -9.19 1.62 22.64
CA PRO A 169 -8.86 1.10 21.32
C PRO A 169 -7.43 0.54 21.26
N PHE A 170 -6.48 1.25 21.83
CA PHE A 170 -5.06 0.85 21.80
C PHE A 170 -4.80 -0.37 22.68
N ILE A 171 -5.46 -0.49 23.83
CA ILE A 171 -5.40 -1.69 24.69
C ILE A 171 -5.97 -2.88 23.94
N ALA A 172 -7.14 -2.72 23.30
CA ALA A 172 -7.76 -3.78 22.48
C ALA A 172 -6.82 -4.21 21.35
N ALA A 173 -6.21 -3.27 20.64
CA ALA A 173 -5.24 -3.57 19.59
C ALA A 173 -3.99 -4.28 20.12
N ALA A 174 -3.47 -3.88 21.28
CA ALA A 174 -2.32 -4.53 21.94
C ALA A 174 -2.66 -5.99 22.31
N VAL A 175 -3.83 -6.22 22.90
CA VAL A 175 -4.29 -7.56 23.27
C VAL A 175 -4.49 -8.46 22.04
N LEU A 176 -5.16 -7.94 20.99
CA LEU A 176 -5.39 -8.69 19.76
C LEU A 176 -4.08 -9.03 19.04
N ASN A 177 -3.15 -8.06 18.92
CA ASN A 177 -1.85 -8.31 18.30
C ASN A 177 -0.98 -9.23 19.16
N GLY A 178 -1.04 -9.11 20.49
CA GLY A 178 -0.37 -10.03 21.43
C GLY A 178 -0.92 -11.47 21.31
N ALA A 179 -2.25 -11.63 21.25
CA ALA A 179 -2.87 -12.93 21.03
C ALA A 179 -2.48 -13.54 19.68
N ASN A 180 -2.44 -12.71 18.62
CA ASN A 180 -2.00 -13.15 17.31
C ASN A 180 -0.51 -13.54 17.28
N LEU A 181 0.35 -12.81 18.00
CA LEU A 181 1.75 -13.19 18.19
C LEU A 181 1.86 -14.56 18.87
N LEU A 182 1.10 -14.80 19.93
CA LEU A 182 1.09 -16.10 20.60
C LEU A 182 0.61 -17.21 19.67
N LEU A 183 -0.48 -16.99 18.92
CA LEU A 183 -0.95 -17.94 17.89
C LEU A 183 0.15 -18.22 16.86
N ALA A 184 0.84 -17.19 16.38
CA ALA A 184 1.91 -17.35 15.40
C ALA A 184 3.10 -18.14 15.98
N VAL A 185 3.47 -17.92 17.25
CA VAL A 185 4.54 -18.68 17.92
C VAL A 185 4.23 -20.18 17.94
N PHE A 186 2.98 -20.57 18.22
CA PHE A 186 2.61 -21.99 18.36
C PHE A 186 2.20 -22.66 17.06
N ILE A 187 1.63 -21.90 16.10
CA ILE A 187 0.96 -22.49 14.93
C ILE A 187 1.76 -22.26 13.64
N LEU A 188 2.52 -21.14 13.54
CA LEU A 188 3.18 -20.78 12.28
C LEU A 188 4.47 -21.58 12.08
N PRO A 189 4.54 -22.54 11.12
CA PRO A 189 5.78 -23.19 10.78
C PRO A 189 6.69 -22.28 9.96
N GLU A 190 7.97 -22.61 9.86
CA GLU A 190 8.87 -21.97 8.91
C GLU A 190 8.49 -22.34 7.47
N SER A 191 8.37 -21.33 6.57
CA SER A 191 8.03 -21.56 5.16
C SER A 191 9.26 -21.84 4.29
N ARG A 192 10.39 -21.25 4.67
CA ARG A 192 11.65 -21.36 3.94
C ARG A 192 12.81 -21.47 4.92
N PRO A 193 13.61 -22.53 4.86
CA PRO A 193 14.84 -22.61 5.63
C PRO A 193 15.73 -21.41 5.31
N GLY A 194 16.34 -20.81 6.33
CA GLY A 194 17.24 -19.68 6.14
C GLY A 194 18.41 -20.02 5.20
N SER A 195 18.79 -19.05 4.38
CA SER A 195 19.96 -19.14 3.52
C SER A 195 21.24 -18.86 4.31
N ARG A 196 22.33 -19.56 4.00
CA ARG A 196 23.67 -19.24 4.55
C ARG A 196 24.38 -18.16 3.75
N GLU A 197 23.75 -17.61 2.73
CA GLU A 197 24.33 -16.55 1.90
C GLU A 197 24.61 -15.30 2.74
N THR A 198 25.70 -14.64 2.43
CA THR A 198 26.07 -13.35 3.05
C THR A 198 25.11 -12.27 2.58
N ILE A 199 24.65 -11.44 3.50
CA ILE A 199 23.79 -10.28 3.16
C ILE A 199 24.65 -9.31 2.34
N ASP A 200 24.24 -9.02 1.10
CA ASP A 200 24.82 -7.94 0.31
C ASP A 200 24.45 -6.58 0.93
N LEU A 201 25.42 -5.93 1.56
CA LEU A 201 25.22 -4.61 2.17
C LEU A 201 24.77 -3.56 1.14
N ALA A 202 25.13 -3.72 -0.12
CA ALA A 202 24.70 -2.80 -1.19
C ALA A 202 23.19 -2.95 -1.49
N ALA A 203 22.61 -4.14 -1.26
CA ALA A 203 21.18 -4.37 -1.40
C ALA A 203 20.35 -3.76 -0.26
N LEU A 204 20.99 -3.44 0.88
CA LEU A 204 20.32 -2.80 2.03
C LEU A 204 20.11 -1.30 1.84
N ASN A 205 20.71 -0.68 0.81
CA ASN A 205 20.56 0.76 0.58
C ASN A 205 19.20 1.07 -0.06
N PRO A 206 18.24 1.67 0.68
CA PRO A 206 16.90 1.95 0.17
C PRO A 206 16.87 3.06 -0.89
N LEU A 207 17.96 3.85 -1.03
CA LEU A 207 18.08 4.91 -2.02
C LEU A 207 18.65 4.42 -3.36
N LYS A 208 19.25 3.23 -3.40
CA LYS A 208 19.83 2.67 -4.63
C LYS A 208 18.82 2.56 -5.78
N PRO A 209 17.59 2.05 -5.58
CA PRO A 209 16.58 2.02 -6.63
C PRO A 209 16.22 3.43 -7.13
N LEU A 210 16.12 4.39 -6.24
CA LEU A 210 15.73 5.76 -6.59
C LEU A 210 16.81 6.43 -7.48
N ARG A 211 18.08 6.19 -7.19
CA ARG A 211 19.20 6.71 -7.98
C ARG A 211 19.21 6.14 -9.41
N SER A 212 18.90 4.85 -9.57
CA SER A 212 18.89 4.21 -10.89
C SER A 212 17.84 4.77 -11.85
N VAL A 213 16.73 5.32 -11.33
CA VAL A 213 15.69 5.96 -12.17
C VAL A 213 16.09 7.32 -12.70
N LEU A 214 16.90 8.06 -11.95
CA LEU A 214 17.41 9.34 -12.42
C LEU A 214 18.26 9.18 -13.70
N GLU A 215 18.75 7.97 -13.96
CA GLU A 215 19.50 7.60 -15.17
C GLU A 215 18.56 7.35 -16.36
N VAL A 216 17.27 7.01 -16.13
CA VAL A 216 16.29 6.71 -17.19
C VAL A 216 15.22 7.81 -17.25
N LYS A 217 15.58 8.93 -17.89
CA LYS A 217 14.72 10.14 -17.98
C LYS A 217 13.30 9.87 -18.49
N SER A 218 13.08 8.82 -19.30
CA SER A 218 11.74 8.48 -19.84
C SER A 218 10.77 7.93 -18.79
N LEU A 219 11.26 7.38 -17.67
CA LEU A 219 10.44 6.82 -16.59
C LEU A 219 10.16 7.84 -15.49
N LEU A 220 10.91 8.95 -15.44
CA LEU A 220 10.77 9.97 -14.41
C LEU A 220 9.35 10.52 -14.26
N PRO A 221 8.60 10.86 -15.34
CA PRO A 221 7.21 11.32 -15.20
C PRO A 221 6.30 10.31 -14.51
N ILE A 222 6.49 9.01 -14.77
CA ILE A 222 5.70 7.95 -14.14
C ILE A 222 6.00 7.87 -12.64
N VAL A 223 7.26 7.95 -12.26
CA VAL A 223 7.70 7.93 -10.85
C VAL A 223 7.16 9.16 -10.11
N ILE A 224 7.19 10.34 -10.73
CA ILE A 224 6.62 11.56 -10.15
C ILE A 224 5.10 11.41 -9.97
N LEU A 225 4.40 10.80 -10.93
CA LEU A 225 2.96 10.54 -10.80
C LEU A 225 2.67 9.60 -9.63
N PHE A 226 3.44 8.52 -9.46
CA PHE A 226 3.30 7.63 -8.29
C PHE A 226 3.57 8.37 -6.98
N PHE A 227 4.57 9.24 -6.96
CA PHE A 227 4.85 10.10 -5.81
C PHE A 227 3.66 11.03 -5.51
N ILE A 228 3.11 11.72 -6.52
CA ILE A 228 1.95 12.62 -6.36
C ILE A 228 0.73 11.86 -5.83
N PHE A 229 0.37 10.73 -6.43
CA PHE A 229 -0.78 9.93 -5.97
C PHE A 229 -0.60 9.41 -4.55
N SER A 230 0.61 8.99 -4.20
CA SER A 230 0.90 8.53 -2.83
C SER A 230 0.88 9.69 -1.84
N ALA A 231 1.50 10.82 -2.19
CA ALA A 231 1.53 12.00 -1.35
C ALA A 231 0.11 12.53 -1.04
N THR A 232 -0.76 12.60 -2.06
CA THR A 232 -2.15 13.01 -1.87
C THR A 232 -2.93 12.02 -1.00
N GLY A 233 -2.62 10.73 -1.08
CA GLY A 233 -3.17 9.70 -0.19
C GLY A 233 -2.83 9.93 1.29
N GLU A 234 -1.62 10.39 1.60
CA GLU A 234 -1.21 10.67 2.98
C GLU A 234 -1.95 11.84 3.63
N ALA A 235 -2.47 12.78 2.82
CA ALA A 235 -3.27 13.90 3.33
C ALA A 235 -4.54 13.42 4.06
N TYR A 236 -5.17 12.34 3.57
CA TYR A 236 -6.35 11.75 4.20
C TYR A 236 -6.01 11.14 5.56
N GLY A 237 -4.96 10.32 5.63
CA GLY A 237 -4.51 9.72 6.88
C GLY A 237 -4.08 10.73 7.93
N THR A 238 -3.57 11.90 7.50
CA THR A 238 -3.03 12.93 8.40
C THR A 238 -4.08 13.93 8.84
N CYS A 239 -4.93 14.39 7.92
CA CYS A 239 -5.80 15.55 8.15
C CYS A 239 -7.28 15.20 8.32
N TRP A 240 -7.75 14.03 7.87
CA TRP A 240 -9.18 13.69 7.85
C TRP A 240 -9.86 13.81 9.22
N ALA A 241 -9.27 13.20 10.25
CA ALA A 241 -9.84 13.20 11.59
C ALA A 241 -9.84 14.59 12.22
N LEU A 242 -8.77 15.37 11.99
CA LEU A 242 -8.68 16.77 12.42
C LEU A 242 -9.74 17.64 11.75
N TRP A 243 -9.83 17.54 10.43
CA TRP A 243 -10.80 18.30 9.64
C TRP A 243 -12.25 17.96 10.00
N GLY A 244 -12.57 16.66 10.15
CA GLY A 244 -13.91 16.24 10.57
C GLY A 244 -14.28 16.77 11.95
N SER A 245 -13.32 16.81 12.89
CA SER A 245 -13.52 17.40 14.22
C SER A 245 -13.67 18.92 14.18
N ASP A 246 -12.82 19.62 13.40
CA ASP A 246 -12.81 21.09 13.38
C ASP A 246 -13.96 21.66 12.53
N ALA A 247 -14.32 21.04 11.39
CA ALA A 247 -15.36 21.53 10.48
C ALA A 247 -16.78 21.13 10.87
N PHE A 248 -16.96 19.91 11.43
CA PHE A 248 -18.29 19.33 11.69
C PHE A 248 -18.52 18.95 13.15
N HIS A 249 -17.55 19.18 14.03
CA HIS A 249 -17.58 18.74 15.43
C HIS A 249 -17.81 17.22 15.59
N TRP A 250 -17.27 16.43 14.65
CA TRP A 250 -17.38 14.99 14.67
C TRP A 250 -16.65 14.40 15.88
N ASN A 251 -17.34 13.48 16.57
CA ASN A 251 -16.73 12.61 17.57
C ASN A 251 -15.99 11.43 16.92
N GLY A 252 -15.34 10.59 17.74
CA GLY A 252 -14.60 9.43 17.27
C GLY A 252 -15.43 8.47 16.41
N LEU A 253 -16.69 8.22 16.81
CA LEU A 253 -17.61 7.36 16.06
C LEU A 253 -17.91 7.93 14.68
N SER A 254 -18.24 9.24 14.58
CA SER A 254 -18.56 9.87 13.29
C SER A 254 -17.37 9.86 12.34
N ILE A 255 -16.15 10.11 12.85
CA ILE A 255 -14.91 9.98 12.08
C ILE A 255 -14.70 8.52 11.64
N GLY A 256 -14.90 7.57 12.56
CA GLY A 256 -14.76 6.15 12.28
C GLY A 256 -15.74 5.66 11.20
N LEU A 257 -17.02 6.06 11.29
CA LEU A 257 -18.04 5.74 10.30
C LEU A 257 -17.73 6.34 8.92
N SER A 258 -17.21 7.59 8.88
CA SER A 258 -16.83 8.21 7.62
C SER A 258 -15.67 7.48 6.93
N LEU A 259 -14.66 7.05 7.68
CA LEU A 259 -13.55 6.25 7.17
C LEU A 259 -14.01 4.84 6.75
N GLY A 260 -14.92 4.22 7.51
CA GLY A 260 -15.53 2.93 7.16
C GLY A 260 -16.33 3.03 5.85
N ALA A 261 -17.17 4.06 5.71
CA ALA A 261 -17.93 4.32 4.49
C ALA A 261 -17.01 4.56 3.29
N PHE A 262 -15.93 5.34 3.47
CA PHE A 262 -14.90 5.50 2.46
C PHE A 262 -14.28 4.15 2.06
N GLY A 263 -13.89 3.33 3.03
CA GLY A 263 -13.31 2.00 2.78
C GLY A 263 -14.24 1.09 1.98
N ILE A 264 -15.54 1.10 2.27
CA ILE A 264 -16.56 0.35 1.52
C ILE A 264 -16.64 0.87 0.08
N CYS A 265 -16.86 2.17 -0.10
CA CYS A 265 -16.94 2.78 -1.44
C CYS A 265 -15.66 2.54 -2.25
N GLN A 266 -14.49 2.66 -1.62
CA GLN A 266 -13.19 2.44 -2.25
C GLN A 266 -13.01 0.97 -2.69
N THR A 267 -13.45 0.01 -1.88
CA THR A 267 -13.40 -1.41 -2.21
C THR A 267 -14.23 -1.71 -3.46
N PHE A 268 -15.46 -1.20 -3.51
CA PHE A 268 -16.31 -1.35 -4.70
C PHE A 268 -15.73 -0.62 -5.92
N ALA A 269 -15.25 0.59 -5.73
CA ALA A 269 -14.64 1.37 -6.82
C ALA A 269 -13.42 0.64 -7.41
N GLN A 270 -12.49 0.17 -6.57
CA GLN A 270 -11.30 -0.55 -7.02
C GLN A 270 -11.60 -1.90 -7.68
N ALA A 271 -12.65 -2.60 -7.21
CA ALA A 271 -13.03 -3.88 -7.79
C ALA A 271 -13.71 -3.74 -9.16
N LEU A 272 -14.50 -2.68 -9.36
CA LEU A 272 -15.41 -2.57 -10.51
C LEU A 272 -14.96 -1.56 -11.56
N LEU A 273 -14.26 -0.48 -11.19
CA LEU A 273 -14.06 0.66 -12.10
C LEU A 273 -12.78 0.60 -12.94
N PRO A 274 -11.58 0.19 -12.45
CA PRO A 274 -10.35 0.33 -13.24
C PRO A 274 -10.34 -0.47 -14.53
N GLY A 275 -10.82 -1.72 -14.50
CA GLY A 275 -10.87 -2.58 -15.68
C GLY A 275 -11.71 -1.98 -16.81
N PRO A 276 -13.01 -1.71 -16.62
CA PRO A 276 -13.85 -1.05 -17.60
C PRO A 276 -13.34 0.33 -18.02
N ALA A 277 -12.86 1.16 -17.06
CA ALA A 277 -12.35 2.48 -17.38
C ALA A 277 -11.14 2.43 -18.32
N VAL A 278 -10.17 1.58 -18.06
CA VAL A 278 -8.99 1.40 -18.92
C VAL A 278 -9.39 0.81 -20.28
N LYS A 279 -10.34 -0.15 -20.32
CA LYS A 279 -10.79 -0.78 -21.54
C LYS A 279 -11.54 0.19 -22.46
N LEU A 280 -12.39 1.07 -21.90
CA LEU A 280 -13.24 1.98 -22.67
C LEU A 280 -12.53 3.29 -23.03
N LEU A 281 -11.73 3.83 -22.10
CA LEU A 281 -11.13 5.16 -22.24
C LEU A 281 -9.63 5.11 -22.56
N GLY A 282 -8.98 3.96 -22.34
CA GLY A 282 -7.53 3.84 -22.32
C GLY A 282 -6.90 4.38 -21.03
N GLU A 283 -5.64 4.03 -20.75
CA GLU A 283 -4.97 4.32 -19.48
C GLU A 283 -4.92 5.82 -19.15
N ARG A 284 -4.57 6.66 -20.14
CA ARG A 284 -4.46 8.12 -19.92
C ARG A 284 -5.77 8.77 -19.51
N ALA A 285 -6.83 8.53 -20.29
CA ALA A 285 -8.13 9.13 -20.00
C ALA A 285 -8.71 8.57 -18.70
N ALA A 286 -8.49 7.29 -18.40
CA ALA A 286 -8.87 6.69 -17.11
C ALA A 286 -8.19 7.39 -15.92
N ILE A 287 -6.88 7.68 -16.00
CA ILE A 287 -6.16 8.44 -14.98
C ILE A 287 -6.75 9.85 -14.84
N LEU A 288 -6.99 10.55 -15.95
CA LEU A 288 -7.56 11.92 -15.92
C LEU A 288 -8.97 11.95 -15.36
N VAL A 289 -9.82 10.97 -15.68
CA VAL A 289 -11.16 10.83 -15.09
C VAL A 289 -11.08 10.59 -13.59
N GLY A 290 -10.16 9.74 -13.14
CA GLY A 290 -9.90 9.53 -11.72
C GLY A 290 -9.46 10.81 -11.01
N VAL A 291 -8.49 11.53 -11.58
CA VAL A 291 -8.01 12.82 -11.04
C VAL A 291 -9.12 13.88 -11.03
N ALA A 292 -9.91 13.98 -12.10
CA ALA A 292 -11.01 14.92 -12.16
C ALA A 292 -12.10 14.62 -11.13
N GLY A 293 -12.49 13.33 -10.98
CA GLY A 293 -13.49 12.90 -10.01
C GLY A 293 -13.06 13.17 -8.58
N VAL A 294 -11.84 12.77 -8.20
CA VAL A 294 -11.33 13.03 -6.85
C VAL A 294 -11.17 14.54 -6.59
N SER A 295 -10.69 15.31 -7.56
CA SER A 295 -10.52 16.76 -7.42
C SER A 295 -11.86 17.48 -7.25
N LEU A 296 -12.89 17.05 -8.00
CA LEU A 296 -14.26 17.57 -7.84
C LEU A 296 -14.80 17.27 -6.43
N ALA A 297 -14.64 16.03 -5.97
CA ALA A 297 -15.09 15.67 -4.63
C ALA A 297 -14.36 16.44 -3.54
N LEU A 298 -13.05 16.61 -3.65
CA LEU A 298 -12.26 17.41 -2.70
C LEU A 298 -12.64 18.90 -2.71
N ALA A 299 -12.93 19.45 -3.88
CA ALA A 299 -13.44 20.80 -3.98
C ALA A 299 -14.79 20.95 -3.27
N VAL A 300 -15.72 19.99 -3.44
CA VAL A 300 -16.99 19.97 -2.70
C VAL A 300 -16.74 19.84 -1.20
N MET A 301 -15.84 18.97 -0.77
CA MET A 301 -15.47 18.78 0.65
C MET A 301 -14.88 20.05 1.27
N ALA A 302 -14.09 20.82 0.52
CA ALA A 302 -13.51 22.05 1.00
C ALA A 302 -14.56 23.10 1.42
N PHE A 303 -15.70 23.12 0.73
CA PHE A 303 -16.81 24.04 0.99
C PHE A 303 -18.00 23.40 1.71
N ALA A 304 -17.89 22.15 2.13
CA ALA A 304 -18.99 21.45 2.79
C ALA A 304 -19.30 22.08 4.15
N GLY A 305 -20.54 22.56 4.33
CA GLY A 305 -21.01 23.11 5.60
C GLY A 305 -21.65 22.10 6.54
N GLN A 306 -21.89 20.87 6.08
CA GLN A 306 -22.55 19.81 6.86
C GLN A 306 -21.92 18.45 6.62
N GLY A 307 -21.76 17.67 7.69
CA GLY A 307 -21.07 16.39 7.65
C GLY A 307 -21.71 15.34 6.73
N TRP A 308 -23.05 15.33 6.54
CA TRP A 308 -23.71 14.39 5.63
C TRP A 308 -23.28 14.57 4.16
N MET A 309 -22.89 15.78 3.75
CA MET A 309 -22.41 16.05 2.39
C MET A 309 -21.20 15.22 2.04
N ILE A 310 -20.38 14.88 3.05
CA ILE A 310 -19.17 14.07 2.88
C ILE A 310 -19.54 12.65 2.49
N PHE A 311 -20.56 12.06 3.14
CA PHE A 311 -21.06 10.74 2.78
C PHE A 311 -21.69 10.73 1.38
N ALA A 312 -22.42 11.78 1.01
CA ALA A 312 -23.04 11.89 -0.31
C ALA A 312 -22.02 11.97 -1.46
N ILE A 313 -20.88 12.68 -1.25
CA ILE A 313 -19.85 12.84 -2.29
C ILE A 313 -18.84 11.68 -2.34
N MET A 314 -18.83 10.77 -1.36
CA MET A 314 -17.88 9.66 -1.28
C MET A 314 -17.79 8.80 -2.55
N PRO A 315 -18.89 8.42 -3.22
CA PRO A 315 -18.79 7.65 -4.46
C PRO A 315 -17.98 8.37 -5.55
N VAL A 316 -18.12 9.69 -5.64
CA VAL A 316 -17.33 10.52 -6.59
C VAL A 316 -15.87 10.60 -6.13
N PHE A 317 -15.63 10.74 -4.83
CA PHE A 317 -14.30 10.76 -4.25
C PHE A 317 -13.52 9.47 -4.56
N THR A 318 -14.17 8.31 -4.50
CA THR A 318 -13.51 7.03 -4.77
C THR A 318 -13.19 6.77 -6.24
N LEU A 319 -13.65 7.62 -7.18
CA LEU A 319 -13.19 7.59 -8.58
C LEU A 319 -11.67 7.79 -8.68
N GLY A 320 -11.04 8.47 -7.72
CA GLY A 320 -9.59 8.55 -7.60
C GLY A 320 -8.89 7.20 -7.54
N GLY A 321 -9.58 6.16 -7.05
CA GLY A 321 -9.11 4.78 -7.03
C GLY A 321 -8.84 4.16 -8.40
N ILE A 322 -9.29 4.77 -9.50
CA ILE A 322 -9.00 4.36 -10.88
C ILE A 322 -7.55 4.71 -11.25
N GLY A 323 -7.02 5.83 -10.71
CA GLY A 323 -5.76 6.43 -11.16
C GLY A 323 -4.55 5.51 -10.97
N VAL A 324 -4.36 4.96 -9.79
CA VAL A 324 -3.18 4.14 -9.46
C VAL A 324 -3.13 2.84 -10.28
N PRO A 325 -4.20 2.01 -10.39
CA PRO A 325 -4.17 0.82 -11.23
C PRO A 325 -3.96 1.13 -12.72
N ALA A 326 -4.56 2.20 -13.23
CA ALA A 326 -4.36 2.63 -14.62
C ALA A 326 -2.91 3.08 -14.86
N LEU A 327 -2.32 3.82 -13.92
CA LEU A 327 -0.91 4.21 -13.97
C LEU A 327 0.02 3.01 -13.88
N GLN A 328 -0.30 2.02 -13.04
CA GLN A 328 0.46 0.77 -12.92
C GLN A 328 0.44 -0.02 -14.24
N SER A 329 -0.74 -0.13 -14.88
CA SER A 329 -0.87 -0.76 -16.21
C SER A 329 0.00 -0.06 -17.25
N LEU A 330 -0.03 1.27 -17.29
CA LEU A 330 0.78 2.06 -18.20
C LEU A 330 2.28 1.90 -17.91
N ALA A 331 2.66 1.90 -16.65
CA ALA A 331 4.04 1.78 -16.20
C ALA A 331 4.67 0.44 -16.61
N THR A 332 3.97 -0.67 -16.44
CA THR A 332 4.46 -2.01 -16.77
C THR A 332 4.69 -2.19 -18.27
N ARG A 333 3.97 -1.47 -19.13
CA ARG A 333 4.18 -1.49 -20.58
C ARG A 333 5.41 -0.70 -21.05
N GLN A 334 5.93 0.20 -20.23
CA GLN A 334 7.08 1.04 -20.57
C GLN A 334 8.42 0.36 -20.26
N VAL A 335 8.42 -0.70 -19.47
CA VAL A 335 9.61 -1.37 -18.93
C VAL A 335 9.70 -2.80 -19.46
N ASP A 336 10.89 -3.22 -19.88
CA ASP A 336 11.15 -4.58 -20.33
C ASP A 336 11.00 -5.59 -19.17
N ALA A 337 10.62 -6.83 -19.49
CA ALA A 337 10.36 -7.89 -18.51
C ALA A 337 11.52 -8.09 -17.51
N ASN A 338 12.76 -8.00 -17.98
CA ASN A 338 13.96 -8.19 -17.14
C ASN A 338 14.20 -7.04 -16.14
N SER A 339 13.66 -5.85 -16.41
CA SER A 339 13.85 -4.65 -15.58
C SER A 339 12.64 -4.33 -14.70
N GLN A 340 11.56 -5.11 -14.79
CA GLN A 340 10.32 -4.85 -14.03
C GLN A 340 10.54 -4.89 -12.52
N GLY A 341 11.32 -5.85 -12.01
CA GLY A 341 11.62 -5.95 -10.57
C GLY A 341 12.34 -4.71 -10.04
N GLN A 342 13.35 -4.23 -10.75
CA GLN A 342 14.07 -3.01 -10.39
C GLN A 342 13.14 -1.80 -10.44
N PHE A 343 12.30 -1.69 -11.45
CA PHE A 343 11.34 -0.60 -11.59
C PHE A 343 10.29 -0.59 -10.46
N GLN A 344 9.77 -1.76 -10.06
CA GLN A 344 8.87 -1.85 -8.90
C GLN A 344 9.56 -1.40 -7.60
N GLY A 345 10.83 -1.71 -7.42
CA GLY A 345 11.63 -1.20 -6.30
C GLY A 345 11.72 0.32 -6.27
N VAL A 346 11.82 0.94 -7.45
CA VAL A 346 11.81 2.41 -7.59
C VAL A 346 10.46 3.00 -7.23
N LEU A 347 9.37 2.43 -7.74
CA LEU A 347 8.02 2.88 -7.40
C LEU A 347 7.79 2.78 -5.88
N ALA A 348 8.20 1.66 -5.26
CA ALA A 348 8.12 1.49 -3.82
C ALA A 348 8.91 2.55 -3.05
N SER A 349 10.12 2.92 -3.53
CA SER A 349 10.92 3.99 -2.93
C SER A 349 10.27 5.37 -3.08
N ALA A 350 9.64 5.65 -4.23
CA ALA A 350 8.91 6.90 -4.45
C ALA A 350 7.69 7.01 -3.54
N VAL A 351 6.92 5.92 -3.38
CA VAL A 351 5.79 5.81 -2.44
C VAL A 351 6.28 6.05 -1.01
N SER A 352 7.35 5.40 -0.58
CA SER A 352 7.91 5.58 0.77
C SER A 352 8.37 7.01 1.02
N LEU A 353 9.01 7.65 0.03
CA LEU A 353 9.40 9.06 0.15
C LEU A 353 8.18 9.98 0.28
N ALA A 354 7.11 9.70 -0.45
CA ALA A 354 5.85 10.43 -0.31
C ALA A 354 5.28 10.26 1.11
N SER A 355 5.29 9.05 1.66
CA SER A 355 4.79 8.78 3.03
C SER A 355 5.64 9.43 4.13
N ILE A 356 6.89 9.85 3.84
CA ILE A 356 7.72 10.61 4.77
C ILE A 356 7.43 12.12 4.65
N VAL A 357 7.40 12.64 3.42
CA VAL A 357 7.36 14.10 3.18
C VAL A 357 5.95 14.65 3.25
N ALA A 358 4.97 13.94 2.69
CA ALA A 358 3.60 14.46 2.56
C ALA A 358 2.89 14.68 3.92
N PRO A 359 2.99 13.79 4.92
CA PRO A 359 2.39 14.04 6.22
C PRO A 359 2.91 15.33 6.88
N LEU A 360 4.21 15.62 6.74
CA LEU A 360 4.81 16.85 7.25
C LEU A 360 4.26 18.07 6.50
N GLY A 361 4.21 17.99 5.17
CA GLY A 361 3.71 19.08 4.33
C GLY A 361 2.23 19.38 4.59
N PHE A 362 1.36 18.37 4.51
CA PHE A 362 -0.08 18.57 4.68
C PHE A 362 -0.47 18.91 6.13
N SER A 363 0.19 18.34 7.13
CA SER A 363 -0.06 18.72 8.53
C SER A 363 0.36 20.15 8.82
N SER A 364 1.46 20.63 8.23
CA SER A 364 1.90 22.02 8.34
C SER A 364 0.95 22.99 7.64
N LEU A 365 0.47 22.63 6.43
CA LEU A 365 -0.55 23.41 5.74
C LEU A 365 -1.86 23.44 6.54
N TYR A 366 -2.28 22.30 7.09
CA TYR A 366 -3.46 22.25 7.94
C TYR A 366 -3.30 23.12 9.19
N PHE A 367 -2.13 23.10 9.82
CA PHE A 367 -1.81 23.97 10.97
C PHE A 367 -2.02 25.45 10.65
N LEU A 368 -1.61 25.89 9.46
CA LEU A 368 -1.68 27.29 9.04
C LEU A 368 -3.11 27.77 8.78
N PHE A 369 -3.96 26.92 8.18
CA PHE A 369 -5.27 27.36 7.67
C PHE A 369 -6.47 26.91 8.51
N ARG A 370 -6.29 26.01 9.48
CA ARG A 370 -7.42 25.36 10.17
C ARG A 370 -8.32 26.31 10.94
N GLU A 371 -7.80 27.42 11.48
CA GLU A 371 -8.59 28.39 12.29
C GLU A 371 -9.50 29.22 11.43
N GLU A 372 -9.04 29.62 10.24
CA GLU A 372 -9.80 30.43 9.32
C GLU A 372 -10.71 29.56 8.43
N TRP A 373 -10.15 28.48 7.89
CA TRP A 373 -10.87 27.63 6.96
C TRP A 373 -10.29 26.19 6.95
N PRO A 374 -10.83 25.28 7.78
CA PRO A 374 -10.35 23.88 7.85
C PRO A 374 -10.40 23.14 6.52
N GLY A 375 -11.34 23.51 5.63
CA GLY A 375 -11.52 22.91 4.30
C GLY A 375 -10.41 23.24 3.30
N ALA A 376 -9.61 24.30 3.54
CA ALA A 376 -8.52 24.72 2.64
C ALA A 376 -7.51 23.61 2.36
N ILE A 377 -7.32 22.66 3.27
CA ILE A 377 -6.45 21.50 3.08
C ILE A 377 -6.83 20.70 1.84
N TRP A 378 -8.12 20.54 1.56
CA TRP A 378 -8.58 19.77 0.41
C TRP A 378 -8.29 20.46 -0.91
N LEU A 379 -8.32 21.80 -0.95
CA LEU A 379 -7.89 22.54 -2.14
C LEU A 379 -6.38 22.44 -2.36
N SER A 380 -5.57 22.35 -1.30
CA SER A 380 -4.14 22.10 -1.45
C SER A 380 -3.86 20.73 -2.07
N VAL A 381 -4.65 19.70 -1.71
CA VAL A 381 -4.59 18.38 -2.35
C VAL A 381 -5.01 18.45 -3.81
N VAL A 382 -6.07 19.22 -4.15
CA VAL A 382 -6.47 19.47 -5.56
C VAL A 382 -5.33 20.12 -6.35
N ALA A 383 -4.66 21.12 -5.75
CA ALA A 383 -3.52 21.78 -6.41
C ALA A 383 -2.38 20.79 -6.70
N VAL A 384 -2.10 19.84 -5.79
CA VAL A 384 -1.12 18.77 -6.01
C VAL A 384 -1.58 17.82 -7.12
N TYR A 385 -2.87 17.44 -7.17
CA TYR A 385 -3.41 16.64 -8.28
C TYR A 385 -3.34 17.38 -9.62
N ALA A 386 -3.51 18.70 -9.62
CA ALA A 386 -3.40 19.50 -10.85
C ALA A 386 -2.01 19.40 -11.48
N LEU A 387 -0.94 19.20 -10.66
CA LEU A 387 0.42 18.95 -11.18
C LEU A 387 0.54 17.62 -11.91
N ALA A 388 -0.32 16.65 -11.62
CA ALA A 388 -0.33 15.37 -12.33
C ALA A 388 -0.88 15.50 -13.77
N VAL A 389 -1.79 16.45 -14.03
CA VAL A 389 -2.46 16.58 -15.33
C VAL A 389 -1.47 16.79 -16.49
N PRO A 390 -0.58 17.80 -16.48
CA PRO A 390 0.38 17.99 -17.58
C PRO A 390 1.35 16.81 -17.71
N LEU A 391 1.71 16.15 -16.61
CA LEU A 391 2.55 14.95 -16.66
C LEU A 391 1.85 13.80 -17.38
N VAL A 392 0.57 13.54 -17.08
CA VAL A 392 -0.23 12.50 -17.75
C VAL A 392 -0.41 12.81 -19.23
N LEU A 393 -0.69 14.07 -19.57
CA LEU A 393 -0.84 14.51 -20.98
C LEU A 393 0.48 14.39 -21.74
N GLY A 394 1.61 14.66 -21.11
CA GLY A 394 2.96 14.58 -21.69
C GLY A 394 3.55 13.18 -21.81
N LEU A 395 2.93 12.14 -21.21
CA LEU A 395 3.43 10.77 -21.32
C LEU A 395 3.45 10.30 -22.76
N ARG A 396 4.61 9.92 -23.27
CA ARG A 396 4.75 9.30 -24.60
C ARG A 396 4.45 7.82 -24.48
N LEU A 397 3.30 7.37 -25.00
CA LEU A 397 3.01 5.94 -25.09
C LEU A 397 3.89 5.33 -26.18
N LYS A 398 4.63 4.28 -25.88
CA LYS A 398 5.19 3.40 -26.91
C LYS A 398 3.98 2.77 -27.61
N THR A 399 3.61 3.30 -28.77
CA THR A 399 2.50 2.80 -29.58
C THR A 399 2.77 1.33 -29.93
N ALA A 400 1.74 0.48 -29.88
CA ALA A 400 1.81 -0.96 -30.16
C ALA A 400 2.28 -1.31 -31.59
N GLU A 401 2.59 -0.31 -32.42
CA GLU A 401 3.06 -0.49 -33.81
C GLU A 401 4.38 -1.24 -33.96
N ARG A 402 5.27 -1.19 -32.93
CA ARG A 402 6.53 -1.97 -33.03
C ARG A 402 6.34 -3.48 -32.85
N ALA A 403 5.26 -3.94 -32.22
CA ALA A 403 4.97 -5.37 -32.10
C ALA A 403 4.43 -5.97 -33.42
N SER A 404 3.75 -5.18 -34.26
CA SER A 404 3.25 -5.62 -35.56
C SER A 404 4.35 -5.65 -36.64
N THR A 405 5.29 -4.73 -36.59
CA THR A 405 6.44 -4.69 -37.52
C THR A 405 7.49 -5.77 -37.22
N SER A 406 7.68 -6.14 -35.95
CA SER A 406 8.55 -7.27 -35.57
C SER A 406 7.97 -8.62 -35.99
N ARG A 407 6.63 -8.80 -35.89
CA ARG A 407 5.96 -10.01 -36.41
C ARG A 407 5.93 -10.10 -37.93
N ARG A 408 5.91 -8.96 -38.65
CA ARG A 408 5.99 -8.96 -40.11
C ARG A 408 7.40 -9.19 -40.65
N ARG A 409 8.46 -8.87 -39.89
CA ARG A 409 9.86 -9.13 -40.26
C ARG A 409 10.33 -10.54 -39.91
N GLY A 410 9.58 -11.31 -39.13
CA GLY A 410 9.91 -12.68 -38.71
C GLY A 410 9.10 -13.77 -39.46
N ALA A 411 8.28 -13.43 -40.44
CA ALA A 411 7.65 -14.43 -41.27
C ALA A 411 8.66 -14.83 -42.39
N PRO A 412 9.08 -16.11 -42.47
CA PRO A 412 9.92 -16.54 -43.55
C PRO A 412 9.11 -16.40 -44.88
N GLU A 413 9.70 -15.70 -45.85
CA GLU A 413 9.23 -15.74 -47.21
C GLU A 413 9.24 -17.19 -47.69
N ASN A 414 8.05 -17.76 -47.86
CA ASN A 414 7.87 -19.01 -48.59
C ASN A 414 8.20 -18.73 -50.06
N SER A 415 9.44 -18.98 -50.45
CA SER A 415 9.78 -19.13 -51.86
C SER A 415 9.09 -20.39 -52.39
N SER A 416 8.05 -20.19 -53.20
CA SER A 416 7.54 -21.16 -54.15
C SER A 416 8.62 -21.48 -55.18
N GLY A 417 9.08 -22.71 -55.21
CA GLY A 417 10.06 -23.20 -56.18
C GLY A 417 10.10 -24.73 -56.18
N ASP A 418 9.30 -25.27 -56.99
CA ASP A 418 9.37 -26.44 -57.88
C ASP A 418 9.94 -27.80 -57.39
N ALA A 419 9.19 -28.79 -57.85
CA ALA A 419 9.33 -30.21 -57.68
C ALA A 419 10.61 -30.77 -58.29
N SER A 420 11.17 -31.78 -57.65
CA SER A 420 11.47 -33.10 -58.29
C SER A 420 12.29 -33.96 -57.32
N GLY A 421 11.78 -35.12 -57.06
CA GLY A 421 12.26 -36.43 -56.73
C GLY A 421 13.68 -36.63 -56.20
N GLU A 422 13.77 -37.30 -55.09
CA GLU A 422 14.56 -38.53 -55.00
C GLU A 422 14.43 -39.13 -53.60
N THR A 423 13.98 -40.35 -53.56
CA THR A 423 13.97 -41.28 -52.46
C THR A 423 15.40 -41.68 -52.08
N ALA A 424 15.78 -41.54 -50.81
CA ALA A 424 16.85 -42.34 -50.23
C ALA A 424 16.59 -42.59 -48.75
N ASP A 425 16.22 -43.80 -48.50
CA ASP A 425 16.26 -44.57 -47.27
C ASP A 425 17.66 -44.57 -46.66
N LEU A 426 17.77 -44.39 -45.32
CA LEU A 426 18.86 -44.96 -44.49
C LEU A 426 18.60 -44.78 -42.99
N THR A 427 18.10 -45.86 -42.44
CA THR A 427 18.35 -46.54 -41.15
C THR A 427 19.36 -45.93 -40.15
N PHE A 428 18.88 -45.87 -38.92
CA PHE A 428 19.52 -46.19 -37.61
C PHE A 428 21.02 -45.99 -37.39
N ARG A 429 21.33 -45.27 -36.31
CA ARG A 429 22.17 -45.82 -35.23
C ARG A 429 22.21 -44.90 -33.99
N HIS A 430 21.79 -45.48 -32.85
CA HIS A 430 22.26 -45.08 -31.51
C HIS A 430 23.75 -45.42 -31.36
N PRO A 431 24.50 -44.74 -30.50
CA PRO A 431 25.14 -45.49 -29.42
C PRO A 431 24.93 -44.86 -28.01
N ARG A 432 24.89 -45.80 -27.09
CA ARG A 432 25.10 -45.61 -25.65
C ARG A 432 26.57 -45.25 -25.37
N ALA A 433 26.80 -44.36 -24.42
CA ALA A 433 27.71 -44.48 -23.29
C ALA A 433 27.36 -43.39 -22.27
#